data_74ac612ab1cb503cb4c1630350cda000
#
_entry.id   74ac612ab1cb503cb4c1630350cda000
#
_cell.length_a   1.000
_cell.length_b   1.000
_cell.length_c   1.000
_cell.angle_alpha   90.00
_cell.angle_beta   90.00
_cell.angle_gamma   90.00
#
_symmetry.space_group_name_H-M   'P 1'
#
loop_
_entity.id
_entity.type
_entity.pdbx_description
1 polymer ?
#
loop_
_entity_poly.entity_id
_entity_poly.type
_entity_poly.pdbx_seq_one_letter_code
_entity_poly.pdbx_strand_id
1 'polypeptide(L)'
;MNIADALLSLPADLEVSLLLGYAIVVLAGARLLERLARVHFERARRYAEDGFHYDADADHYHCPQGERLPLHLINPQERVAVYRAPASACAGCPKKARCTPHDEGRHIYRPLAAWTETDVGRFHQWLSLLTAASAAALSLVALVEWAGRPGTGLLILALLTAAHVTVGDARLVWRSAVAPEDEGPA
;
A
#
# COMPACT_ATOMS: atom_id res chain seq x y z
N MET A 1 25.17 -9.57 34.26
CA MET A 1 25.18 -8.25 33.57
C MET A 1 23.91 -8.18 32.74
N ASN A 2 22.99 -7.35 33.16
CA ASN A 2 21.67 -7.25 32.51
C ASN A 2 21.84 -6.48 31.19
N ILE A 3 21.09 -6.81 30.14
CA ILE A 3 21.14 -6.10 28.84
C ILE A 3 20.92 -4.59 29.04
N ALA A 4 20.07 -4.21 30.00
CA ALA A 4 19.83 -2.82 30.36
C ALA A 4 21.10 -2.11 30.90
N ASP A 5 21.90 -2.78 31.73
CA ASP A 5 23.14 -2.22 32.28
C ASP A 5 24.21 -2.05 31.18
N ALA A 6 24.26 -2.97 30.23
CA ALA A 6 25.16 -2.88 29.07
C ALA A 6 24.79 -1.72 28.13
N LEU A 7 23.50 -1.48 27.91
CA LEU A 7 23.02 -0.35 27.09
C LEU A 7 23.28 1.00 27.75
N LEU A 8 23.11 1.10 29.09
CA LEU A 8 23.37 2.33 29.86
C LEU A 8 24.87 2.67 29.97
N SER A 9 25.76 1.72 29.69
CA SER A 9 27.21 1.91 29.71
C SER A 9 27.83 2.25 28.35
N LEU A 10 27.03 2.38 27.30
CA LEU A 10 27.53 2.74 25.97
C LEU A 10 28.04 4.20 25.94
N PRO A 11 29.15 4.49 25.23
CA PRO A 11 29.54 5.87 24.99
C PRO A 11 28.43 6.61 24.23
N ALA A 12 28.14 7.83 24.62
CA ALA A 12 27.02 8.64 24.09
C ALA A 12 27.00 8.72 22.55
N ASP A 13 28.15 8.75 21.90
CA ASP A 13 28.29 8.79 20.45
C ASP A 13 27.77 7.48 19.79
N LEU A 14 28.01 6.34 20.43
CA LEU A 14 27.55 5.04 19.95
C LEU A 14 26.04 4.89 20.13
N GLU A 15 25.50 5.37 21.26
CA GLU A 15 24.08 5.33 21.56
C GLU A 15 23.27 6.18 20.55
N VAL A 16 23.71 7.41 20.28
CA VAL A 16 23.10 8.27 19.26
C VAL A 16 23.16 7.61 17.88
N SER A 17 24.30 7.00 17.53
CA SER A 17 24.46 6.32 16.24
C SER A 17 23.54 5.14 16.10
N LEU A 18 23.33 4.35 17.15
CA LEU A 18 22.40 3.23 17.17
C LEU A 18 20.94 3.68 17.04
N LEU A 19 20.52 4.73 17.77
CA LEU A 19 19.18 5.28 17.67
C LEU A 19 18.89 5.83 16.27
N LEU A 20 19.85 6.56 15.70
CA LEU A 20 19.75 7.09 14.34
C LEU A 20 19.67 5.95 13.31
N GLY A 21 20.56 4.96 13.43
CA GLY A 21 20.56 3.78 12.57
C GLY A 21 19.23 3.03 12.65
N TYR A 22 18.70 2.84 13.85
CA TYR A 22 17.39 2.20 14.05
C TYR A 22 16.26 3.00 13.39
N ALA A 23 16.21 4.32 13.59
CA ALA A 23 15.20 5.17 12.96
C ALA A 23 15.24 5.08 11.42
N ILE A 24 16.45 5.12 10.83
CA ILE A 24 16.63 4.98 9.38
C ILE A 24 16.13 3.60 8.88
N VAL A 25 16.52 2.53 9.55
CA VAL A 25 16.12 1.16 9.16
C VAL A 25 14.61 1.00 9.23
N VAL A 26 13.96 1.50 10.29
CA VAL A 26 12.50 1.41 10.44
C VAL A 26 11.78 2.23 9.38
N LEU A 27 12.19 3.45 9.12
CA LEU A 27 11.59 4.30 8.07
C LEU A 27 11.80 3.71 6.68
N ALA A 28 13.01 3.25 6.36
CA ALA A 28 13.31 2.63 5.07
C ALA A 28 12.53 1.33 4.89
N GLY A 29 12.44 0.50 5.92
CA GLY A 29 11.67 -0.73 5.94
C GLY A 29 10.17 -0.48 5.69
N ALA A 30 9.57 0.48 6.39
CA ALA A 30 8.17 0.83 6.20
C ALA A 30 7.89 1.29 4.76
N ARG A 31 8.76 2.13 4.20
CA ARG A 31 8.64 2.59 2.79
C ARG A 31 8.83 1.48 1.78
N LEU A 32 9.77 0.58 2.03
CA LEU A 32 9.99 -0.58 1.16
C LEU A 32 8.78 -1.51 1.17
N LEU A 33 8.23 -1.81 2.34
CA LEU A 33 7.04 -2.67 2.48
C LEU A 33 5.82 -2.06 1.76
N GLU A 34 5.58 -0.74 1.91
CA GLU A 34 4.50 -0.06 1.20
C GLU A 34 4.67 -0.15 -0.33
N ARG A 35 5.90 0.08 -0.84
CA ARG A 35 6.19 -0.03 -2.27
C ARG A 35 6.00 -1.45 -2.79
N LEU A 36 6.47 -2.45 -2.05
CA LEU A 36 6.30 -3.85 -2.42
C LEU A 36 4.83 -4.25 -2.44
N ALA A 37 4.06 -3.86 -1.43
CA ALA A 37 2.63 -4.14 -1.37
C ALA A 37 1.89 -3.52 -2.57
N ARG A 38 2.18 -2.26 -2.92
CA ARG A 38 1.61 -1.59 -4.10
C ARG A 38 1.99 -2.30 -5.40
N VAL A 39 3.27 -2.64 -5.58
CA VAL A 39 3.74 -3.35 -6.78
C VAL A 39 3.08 -4.72 -6.90
N HIS A 40 2.91 -5.45 -5.79
CA HIS A 40 2.21 -6.73 -5.79
C HIS A 40 0.74 -6.58 -6.15
N PHE A 41 0.06 -5.59 -5.61
CA PHE A 41 -1.33 -5.28 -5.96
C PHE A 41 -1.51 -4.99 -7.46
N GLU A 42 -0.65 -4.11 -8.01
CA GLU A 42 -0.69 -3.77 -9.44
C GLU A 42 -0.35 -4.97 -10.34
N ARG A 43 0.62 -5.80 -9.93
CA ARG A 43 0.95 -7.03 -10.66
C ARG A 43 -0.21 -8.02 -10.65
N ALA A 44 -0.81 -8.26 -9.49
CA ALA A 44 -1.96 -9.17 -9.38
C ALA A 44 -3.11 -8.72 -10.30
N ARG A 45 -3.38 -7.40 -10.36
CA ARG A 45 -4.36 -6.83 -11.28
C ARG A 45 -4.00 -7.10 -12.73
N ARG A 46 -2.77 -6.81 -13.14
CA ARG A 46 -2.31 -7.06 -14.52
C ARG A 46 -2.42 -8.53 -14.92
N TYR A 47 -2.08 -9.45 -14.03
CA TYR A 47 -2.24 -10.89 -14.29
C TYR A 47 -3.70 -11.31 -14.42
N ALA A 48 -4.60 -10.72 -13.64
CA ALA A 48 -6.03 -10.99 -13.75
C ALA A 48 -6.63 -10.50 -15.07
N GLU A 49 -6.06 -9.41 -15.62
CA GLU A 49 -6.48 -8.78 -16.88
C GLU A 49 -5.64 -9.25 -18.09
N ASP A 50 -4.67 -10.18 -17.90
CA ASP A 50 -3.73 -10.56 -18.96
C ASP A 50 -4.44 -11.13 -20.20
N GLY A 51 -4.19 -10.49 -21.34
CA GLY A 51 -4.82 -10.81 -22.62
C GLY A 51 -6.26 -10.31 -22.77
N PHE A 52 -6.86 -9.67 -21.76
CA PHE A 52 -8.16 -9.02 -21.83
C PHE A 52 -8.01 -7.53 -22.06
N HIS A 53 -8.86 -6.97 -22.92
CA HIS A 53 -8.86 -5.54 -23.21
C HIS A 53 -10.14 -4.90 -22.66
N TYR A 54 -10.00 -3.85 -21.85
CA TYR A 54 -11.12 -3.08 -21.33
C TYR A 54 -11.53 -1.98 -22.31
N ASP A 55 -12.80 -1.98 -22.68
CA ASP A 55 -13.46 -0.93 -23.45
C ASP A 55 -14.19 0.00 -22.48
N ALA A 56 -13.69 1.24 -22.33
CA ALA A 56 -14.23 2.19 -21.39
C ALA A 56 -15.55 2.82 -21.88
N ASP A 57 -15.75 2.89 -23.20
CA ASP A 57 -16.95 3.53 -23.78
C ASP A 57 -18.16 2.62 -23.64
N ALA A 58 -17.95 1.31 -23.69
CA ALA A 58 -19.00 0.30 -23.62
C ALA A 58 -19.01 -0.48 -22.28
N ASP A 59 -18.16 -0.13 -21.33
CA ASP A 59 -18.02 -0.72 -19.99
C ASP A 59 -18.01 -2.25 -19.99
N HIS A 60 -17.14 -2.84 -20.80
CA HIS A 60 -16.93 -4.28 -20.83
C HIS A 60 -15.49 -4.67 -21.16
N TYR A 61 -15.12 -5.91 -20.87
CA TYR A 61 -13.86 -6.49 -21.31
C TYR A 61 -14.04 -7.31 -22.58
N HIS A 62 -13.03 -7.29 -23.43
CA HIS A 62 -12.88 -8.21 -24.55
C HIS A 62 -11.93 -9.35 -24.21
N CYS A 63 -12.39 -10.57 -24.40
CA CYS A 63 -11.59 -11.77 -24.29
C CYS A 63 -10.63 -11.90 -25.50
N PRO A 64 -9.44 -12.53 -25.35
CA PRO A 64 -8.55 -12.82 -26.47
C PRO A 64 -9.16 -13.68 -27.59
N GLN A 65 -10.32 -14.29 -27.36
CA GLN A 65 -11.09 -15.04 -28.36
C GLN A 65 -12.28 -14.23 -28.93
N GLY A 66 -12.34 -12.92 -28.66
CA GLY A 66 -13.37 -12.02 -29.20
C GLY A 66 -14.68 -11.98 -28.41
N GLU A 67 -14.80 -12.74 -27.32
CA GLU A 67 -16.01 -12.71 -26.50
C GLU A 67 -16.04 -11.48 -25.59
N ARG A 68 -17.24 -10.98 -25.29
CA ARG A 68 -17.47 -9.82 -24.42
C ARG A 68 -17.76 -10.27 -23.00
N LEU A 69 -17.16 -9.60 -22.03
CA LEU A 69 -17.43 -9.75 -20.61
C LEU A 69 -18.14 -8.48 -20.12
N PRO A 70 -19.47 -8.44 -20.15
CA PRO A 70 -20.21 -7.31 -19.60
C PRO A 70 -20.06 -7.22 -18.09
N LEU A 71 -20.34 -6.04 -17.54
CA LEU A 71 -20.47 -5.84 -16.10
C LEU A 71 -21.56 -6.78 -15.59
N HIS A 72 -21.22 -7.63 -14.63
CA HIS A 72 -22.13 -8.60 -14.03
C HIS A 72 -22.73 -8.10 -12.72
N LEU A 73 -21.87 -7.55 -11.84
CA LEU A 73 -22.29 -6.96 -10.58
C LEU A 73 -21.21 -5.98 -10.06
N ILE A 74 -21.64 -5.05 -9.23
CA ILE A 74 -20.78 -4.22 -8.42
C ILE A 74 -20.94 -4.67 -6.97
N ASN A 75 -19.82 -5.03 -6.34
CA ASN A 75 -19.78 -5.30 -4.90
C ASN A 75 -19.31 -4.02 -4.18
N PRO A 76 -20.21 -3.26 -3.54
CA PRO A 76 -19.85 -2.02 -2.89
C PRO A 76 -19.02 -2.22 -1.62
N GLN A 77 -19.18 -3.37 -0.92
CA GLN A 77 -18.41 -3.68 0.28
C GLN A 77 -16.93 -3.92 -0.04
N GLU A 78 -16.66 -4.65 -1.10
CA GLU A 78 -15.31 -4.93 -1.58
C GLU A 78 -14.78 -3.85 -2.53
N ARG A 79 -15.63 -2.90 -2.93
CA ARG A 79 -15.35 -1.87 -3.95
C ARG A 79 -14.78 -2.46 -5.24
N VAL A 80 -15.45 -3.50 -5.75
CA VAL A 80 -15.02 -4.24 -6.93
C VAL A 80 -16.18 -4.35 -7.91
N ALA A 81 -15.91 -4.04 -9.19
CA ALA A 81 -16.77 -4.40 -10.31
C ALA A 81 -16.37 -5.77 -10.85
N VAL A 82 -17.34 -6.66 -11.03
CA VAL A 82 -17.15 -8.00 -11.54
C VAL A 82 -17.67 -8.07 -12.96
N TYR A 83 -16.78 -8.34 -13.91
CA TYR A 83 -17.12 -8.60 -15.32
C TYR A 83 -17.08 -10.08 -15.57
N ARG A 84 -18.08 -10.61 -16.29
CA ARG A 84 -18.23 -12.05 -16.48
C ARG A 84 -18.51 -12.41 -17.92
N ALA A 85 -17.74 -13.37 -18.42
CA ALA A 85 -18.03 -13.99 -19.72
C ALA A 85 -19.23 -14.93 -19.61
N PRO A 86 -20.07 -15.04 -20.67
CA PRO A 86 -21.13 -16.04 -20.73
C PRO A 86 -20.57 -17.45 -20.56
N ALA A 87 -21.22 -18.28 -19.74
CA ALA A 87 -20.79 -19.65 -19.50
C ALA A 87 -20.74 -20.48 -20.81
N SER A 88 -21.70 -20.26 -21.70
CA SER A 88 -21.80 -20.93 -23.02
C SER A 88 -20.60 -20.61 -23.91
N ALA A 89 -20.13 -19.38 -23.92
CA ALA A 89 -18.95 -18.96 -24.70
C ALA A 89 -17.65 -19.60 -24.16
N CYS A 90 -17.54 -19.73 -22.82
CA CYS A 90 -16.40 -20.39 -22.22
C CYS A 90 -16.43 -21.92 -22.30
N ALA A 91 -17.58 -22.54 -22.34
CA ALA A 91 -17.73 -24.00 -22.36
C ALA A 91 -17.06 -24.64 -23.60
N GLY A 92 -17.18 -24.01 -24.77
CA GLY A 92 -16.58 -24.48 -26.04
C GLY A 92 -15.18 -23.85 -26.33
N CYS A 93 -14.63 -23.05 -25.44
CA CYS A 93 -13.39 -22.32 -25.70
C CYS A 93 -12.17 -23.24 -25.64
N PRO A 94 -11.30 -23.26 -26.68
CA PRO A 94 -10.08 -24.09 -26.67
C PRO A 94 -9.06 -23.64 -25.61
N LYS A 95 -9.19 -22.44 -25.09
CA LYS A 95 -8.31 -21.90 -24.04
C LYS A 95 -8.89 -22.04 -22.62
N LYS A 96 -10.09 -22.65 -22.45
CA LYS A 96 -10.77 -22.76 -21.16
C LYS A 96 -9.86 -23.27 -20.06
N ALA A 97 -9.14 -24.35 -20.29
CA ALA A 97 -8.28 -24.99 -19.28
C ALA A 97 -7.14 -24.08 -18.73
N ARG A 98 -6.71 -23.07 -19.51
CA ARG A 98 -5.68 -22.09 -19.10
C ARG A 98 -6.26 -20.76 -18.66
N CYS A 99 -7.53 -20.50 -18.98
CA CYS A 99 -8.18 -19.22 -18.75
C CYS A 99 -8.99 -19.21 -17.45
N THR A 100 -9.84 -20.21 -17.24
CA THR A 100 -10.71 -20.27 -16.05
C THR A 100 -11.01 -21.69 -15.63
N PRO A 101 -10.86 -22.03 -14.33
CA PRO A 101 -11.29 -23.33 -13.81
C PRO A 101 -12.82 -23.40 -13.61
N HIS A 102 -13.52 -22.26 -13.69
CA HIS A 102 -14.94 -22.17 -13.37
C HIS A 102 -15.82 -22.49 -14.59
N ASP A 103 -16.86 -23.27 -14.40
CA ASP A 103 -17.84 -23.58 -15.43
C ASP A 103 -18.80 -22.42 -15.72
N GLU A 104 -18.91 -21.50 -14.80
CA GLU A 104 -19.74 -20.29 -14.93
C GLU A 104 -19.16 -19.22 -15.86
N GLY A 105 -17.97 -19.43 -16.41
CA GLY A 105 -17.26 -18.50 -17.27
C GLY A 105 -16.12 -17.76 -16.56
N ARG A 106 -15.37 -16.97 -17.31
CA ARG A 106 -14.27 -16.14 -16.77
C ARG A 106 -14.82 -14.94 -16.03
N HIS A 107 -14.31 -14.71 -14.83
CA HIS A 107 -14.55 -13.50 -14.05
C HIS A 107 -13.30 -12.62 -14.04
N ILE A 108 -13.50 -11.31 -14.20
CA ILE A 108 -12.47 -10.29 -13.99
C ILE A 108 -12.97 -9.36 -12.89
N TYR A 109 -12.15 -9.20 -11.87
CA TYR A 109 -12.42 -8.33 -10.73
C TYR A 109 -11.66 -7.03 -10.91
N ARG A 110 -12.38 -5.94 -11.20
CA ARG A 110 -11.79 -4.61 -11.37
C ARG A 110 -12.00 -3.81 -10.09
N PRO A 111 -10.93 -3.41 -9.40
CA PRO A 111 -11.04 -2.50 -8.27
C PRO A 111 -11.62 -1.16 -8.72
N LEU A 112 -12.66 -0.68 -8.06
CA LEU A 112 -13.26 0.64 -8.26
C LEU A 112 -12.50 1.73 -7.49
N ALA A 113 -11.83 1.33 -6.41
CA ALA A 113 -11.05 2.21 -5.55
C ALA A 113 -9.57 2.23 -5.95
N ALA A 114 -8.91 3.38 -5.80
CA ALA A 114 -7.47 3.47 -5.86
C ALA A 114 -6.82 2.67 -4.71
N TRP A 115 -5.55 2.27 -4.86
CA TRP A 115 -4.82 1.54 -3.80
C TRP A 115 -4.96 2.21 -2.43
N THR A 116 -4.86 3.54 -2.39
CA THR A 116 -4.95 4.34 -1.16
C THR A 116 -6.31 4.31 -0.47
N GLU A 117 -7.35 3.90 -1.19
CA GLU A 117 -8.73 3.81 -0.68
C GLU A 117 -9.12 2.39 -0.28
N THR A 118 -8.29 1.40 -0.64
CA THR A 118 -8.49 0.02 -0.20
C THR A 118 -8.17 -0.13 1.28
N ASP A 119 -8.80 -1.09 1.98
CA ASP A 119 -8.53 -1.35 3.40
C ASP A 119 -7.06 -1.69 3.64
N VAL A 120 -6.47 -2.47 2.74
CA VAL A 120 -5.04 -2.82 2.78
C VAL A 120 -4.17 -1.57 2.59
N GLY A 121 -4.51 -0.71 1.63
CA GLY A 121 -3.80 0.56 1.40
C GLY A 121 -3.89 1.49 2.61
N ARG A 122 -5.09 1.65 3.19
CA ARG A 122 -5.30 2.43 4.43
C ARG A 122 -4.50 1.88 5.60
N PHE A 123 -4.50 0.56 5.79
CA PHE A 123 -3.69 -0.08 6.83
C PHE A 123 -2.21 0.25 6.67
N HIS A 124 -1.65 0.15 5.45
CA HIS A 124 -0.26 0.49 5.19
C HIS A 124 0.05 1.98 5.40
N GLN A 125 -0.87 2.87 5.06
CA GLN A 125 -0.73 4.31 5.33
C GLN A 125 -0.68 4.61 6.84
N TRP A 126 -1.59 4.02 7.62
CA TRP A 126 -1.58 4.15 9.08
C TRP A 126 -0.31 3.57 9.70
N LEU A 127 0.13 2.42 9.24
CA LEU A 127 1.39 1.81 9.71
C LEU A 127 2.59 2.70 9.40
N SER A 128 2.66 3.27 8.19
CA SER A 128 3.70 4.21 7.79
C SER A 128 3.68 5.48 8.65
N LEU A 129 2.49 6.05 8.90
CA LEU A 129 2.33 7.23 9.76
C LEU A 129 2.81 6.95 11.18
N LEU A 130 2.40 5.84 11.78
CA LEU A 130 2.80 5.47 13.14
C LEU A 130 4.30 5.24 13.26
N THR A 131 4.92 4.57 12.28
CA THR A 131 6.38 4.35 12.28
C THR A 131 7.15 5.65 12.10
N ALA A 132 6.70 6.55 11.22
CA ALA A 132 7.31 7.85 11.03
C ALA A 132 7.17 8.75 12.27
N ALA A 133 5.99 8.77 12.90
CA ALA A 133 5.74 9.51 14.13
C ALA A 133 6.60 8.98 15.30
N SER A 134 6.75 7.65 15.42
CA SER A 134 7.62 7.04 16.42
C SER A 134 9.09 7.42 16.20
N ALA A 135 9.57 7.40 14.96
CA ALA A 135 10.92 7.81 14.62
C ALA A 135 11.15 9.30 14.94
N ALA A 136 10.17 10.17 14.66
CA ALA A 136 10.24 11.59 15.00
C ALA A 136 10.28 11.80 16.52
N ALA A 137 9.45 11.09 17.28
CA ALA A 137 9.42 11.18 18.74
C ALA A 137 10.74 10.74 19.37
N LEU A 138 11.31 9.61 18.92
CA LEU A 138 12.61 9.11 19.38
C LEU A 138 13.73 10.10 19.05
N SER A 139 13.73 10.67 17.83
CA SER A 139 14.71 11.68 17.45
C SER A 139 14.60 12.96 18.28
N LEU A 140 13.38 13.36 18.67
CA LEU A 140 13.13 14.52 19.51
C LEU A 140 13.64 14.27 20.93
N VAL A 141 13.35 13.12 21.54
CA VAL A 141 13.87 12.73 22.87
C VAL A 141 15.39 12.72 22.87
N ALA A 142 16.00 12.06 21.87
CA ALA A 142 17.45 12.06 21.72
C ALA A 142 18.00 13.48 21.59
N LEU A 143 17.37 14.35 20.82
CA LEU A 143 17.82 15.74 20.66
C LEU A 143 17.78 16.54 21.98
N VAL A 144 16.75 16.32 22.80
CA VAL A 144 16.65 17.00 24.13
C VAL A 144 17.74 16.52 25.07
N GLU A 145 18.02 15.21 25.11
CA GLU A 145 19.01 14.63 26.02
C GLU A 145 20.46 14.91 25.58
N TRP A 146 20.74 14.99 24.29
CA TRP A 146 22.09 15.20 23.75
C TRP A 146 22.32 16.58 23.12
N ALA A 147 21.48 17.56 23.42
CA ALA A 147 21.64 18.92 22.90
C ALA A 147 23.05 19.51 23.22
N GLY A 148 23.69 20.03 22.18
CA GLY A 148 25.04 20.63 22.30
C GLY A 148 26.22 19.68 22.28
N ARG A 149 25.97 18.35 22.09
CA ARG A 149 27.03 17.35 21.95
C ARG A 149 27.38 17.11 20.46
N PRO A 150 28.54 16.51 20.15
CA PRO A 150 28.85 16.06 18.80
C PRO A 150 27.75 15.14 18.25
N GLY A 151 27.32 15.36 17.01
CA GLY A 151 26.23 14.60 16.40
C GLY A 151 24.82 15.22 16.50
N THR A 152 24.62 16.28 17.27
CA THR A 152 23.33 17.02 17.36
C THR A 152 22.79 17.40 15.97
N GLY A 153 23.67 17.80 15.04
CA GLY A 153 23.26 18.11 13.66
C GLY A 153 22.63 16.95 12.91
N LEU A 154 23.11 15.72 13.12
CA LEU A 154 22.53 14.50 12.53
C LEU A 154 21.16 14.19 13.14
N LEU A 155 20.98 14.39 14.44
CA LEU A 155 19.68 14.22 15.10
C LEU A 155 18.65 15.24 14.59
N ILE A 156 19.04 16.50 14.37
CA ILE A 156 18.18 17.52 13.76
C ILE A 156 17.76 17.08 12.36
N LEU A 157 18.70 16.62 11.55
CA LEU A 157 18.39 16.13 10.19
C LEU A 157 17.44 14.92 10.23
N ALA A 158 17.66 13.96 11.13
CA ALA A 158 16.79 12.82 11.31
C ALA A 158 15.39 13.24 11.74
N LEU A 159 15.28 14.17 12.69
CA LEU A 159 13.99 14.71 13.13
C LEU A 159 13.26 15.42 11.98
N LEU A 160 13.94 16.27 11.22
CA LEU A 160 13.34 16.98 10.09
C LEU A 160 12.86 16.01 9.00
N THR A 161 13.64 14.99 8.68
CA THR A 161 13.23 13.96 7.70
C THR A 161 12.05 13.15 8.19
N ALA A 162 12.05 12.70 9.44
CA ALA A 162 10.95 11.97 10.05
C ALA A 162 9.68 12.83 10.13
N ALA A 163 9.79 14.10 10.54
CA ALA A 163 8.68 15.03 10.58
C ALA A 163 8.10 15.30 9.18
N HIS A 164 8.95 15.49 8.17
CA HIS A 164 8.51 15.67 6.78
C HIS A 164 7.70 14.47 6.28
N VAL A 165 8.21 13.26 6.54
CA VAL A 165 7.54 12.00 6.21
C VAL A 165 6.19 11.88 6.92
N THR A 166 6.17 12.16 8.24
CA THR A 166 4.94 12.11 9.07
C THR A 166 3.87 13.06 8.55
N VAL A 167 4.23 14.30 8.22
CA VAL A 167 3.30 15.29 7.66
C VAL A 167 2.78 14.86 6.29
N GLY A 168 3.64 14.29 5.45
CA GLY A 168 3.26 13.74 4.15
C GLY A 168 2.23 12.61 4.29
N ASP A 169 2.49 11.65 5.16
CA ASP A 169 1.61 10.52 5.42
C ASP A 169 0.28 10.96 6.07
N ALA A 170 0.33 11.88 7.04
CA ALA A 170 -0.87 12.42 7.67
C ALA A 170 -1.78 13.12 6.65
N ARG A 171 -1.22 13.86 5.70
CA ARG A 171 -2.00 14.48 4.62
C ARG A 171 -2.67 13.45 3.70
N LEU A 172 -1.99 12.34 3.41
CA LEU A 172 -2.57 11.25 2.60
C LEU A 172 -3.71 10.55 3.34
N VAL A 173 -3.50 10.22 4.62
CA VAL A 173 -4.54 9.63 5.49
C VAL A 173 -5.75 10.55 5.60
N TRP A 174 -5.51 11.86 5.80
CA TRP A 174 -6.59 12.85 5.89
C TRP A 174 -7.40 12.93 4.60
N ARG A 175 -6.74 12.99 3.45
CA ARG A 175 -7.41 13.03 2.15
C ARG A 175 -8.26 11.79 1.89
N SER A 176 -7.76 10.60 2.24
CA SER A 176 -8.51 9.35 2.08
C SER A 176 -9.70 9.23 3.06
N ALA A 177 -9.63 9.92 4.22
CA ALA A 177 -10.72 9.93 5.20
C ALA A 177 -11.83 10.96 4.87
N VAL A 178 -11.45 12.05 4.15
CA VAL A 178 -12.38 13.15 3.82
C VAL A 178 -12.93 13.01 2.40
N ALA A 179 -12.38 12.09 1.57
CA ALA A 179 -12.96 11.81 0.25
C ALA A 179 -14.43 11.42 0.44
N PRO A 180 -15.40 12.17 -0.13
CA PRO A 180 -16.81 11.85 -0.01
C PRO A 180 -17.03 10.43 -0.52
N GLU A 181 -17.91 9.69 0.12
CA GLU A 181 -18.51 8.46 -0.43
C GLU A 181 -19.39 8.91 -1.61
N ASP A 182 -18.76 9.29 -2.72
CA ASP A 182 -19.46 9.77 -3.91
C ASP A 182 -20.32 8.63 -4.44
N GLU A 183 -21.61 8.88 -4.25
CA GLU A 183 -22.74 8.56 -5.08
C GLU A 183 -22.42 7.53 -6.17
N GLY A 184 -22.84 6.28 -5.90
CA GLY A 184 -22.93 5.28 -6.94
C GLY A 184 -23.73 5.85 -8.12
N PRO A 185 -23.42 5.45 -9.36
CA PRO A 185 -24.17 5.87 -10.52
C PRO A 185 -25.65 5.49 -10.34
N ALA A 186 -26.52 6.51 -10.49
CA ALA A 186 -27.96 6.40 -10.48
C ALA A 186 -28.47 5.51 -11.60
#